data_adb3237cb15d873161880187c2851e41
#
_entry.id   adb3237cb15d873161880187c2851e41
#
_cell.length_a   1.000
_cell.length_b   1.000
_cell.length_c   1.000
_cell.angle_alpha   90.00
_cell.angle_beta   90.00
_cell.angle_gamma   90.00
#
_symmetry.space_group_name_H-M   'P 1'
#
loop_
_entity.id
_entity.type
_entity.pdbx_description
1 polymer ?
#
loop_
_entity_poly.entity_id
_entity_poly.type
_entity_poly.pdbx_seq_one_letter_code
_entity_poly.pdbx_strand_id
1 'polypeptide(L)'
;MQALPQTIHLEMDEQKRKQLKAMLGICQRLGAETRYHPEHRYFTAMVWTGWDTSCGMGEALAVQQKIQRTAAQYPAIVCYCFDPFSTLVYTV
;
A
#
# COMPACT_ATOMS: atom_id res chain seq x y z
N MET A 1 -7.32 -31.69 -13.08
CA MET A 1 -8.44 -31.32 -12.25
C MET A 1 -8.02 -30.52 -11.02
N GLN A 2 -7.02 -30.98 -10.36
CA GLN A 2 -6.55 -30.31 -9.14
C GLN A 2 -5.75 -29.04 -9.42
N ALA A 3 -5.35 -28.82 -10.66
CA ALA A 3 -4.58 -27.62 -11.02
C ALA A 3 -5.44 -26.34 -11.00
N LEU A 4 -6.75 -26.44 -11.17
CA LEU A 4 -7.62 -25.27 -11.23
C LEU A 4 -7.56 -24.40 -9.97
N PRO A 5 -7.65 -24.95 -8.74
CA PRO A 5 -7.56 -24.12 -7.54
C PRO A 5 -6.23 -23.39 -7.44
N GLN A 6 -5.13 -24.05 -7.82
CA GLN A 6 -3.81 -23.41 -7.80
C GLN A 6 -3.72 -22.27 -8.81
N THR A 7 -4.28 -22.48 -10.01
CA THR A 7 -4.27 -21.45 -11.04
C THR A 7 -5.05 -20.22 -10.60
N ILE A 8 -6.24 -20.42 -10.03
CA ILE A 8 -7.06 -19.33 -9.52
C ILE A 8 -6.33 -18.57 -8.43
N HIS A 9 -5.66 -19.28 -7.53
CA HIS A 9 -4.92 -18.70 -6.43
C HIS A 9 -3.78 -17.81 -6.94
N LEU A 10 -3.03 -18.29 -7.93
CA LEU A 10 -1.94 -17.54 -8.54
C LEU A 10 -2.45 -16.27 -9.24
N GLU A 11 -3.57 -16.36 -9.91
CA GLU A 11 -4.19 -15.20 -10.57
C GLU A 11 -4.61 -14.14 -9.54
N MET A 12 -5.18 -14.56 -8.43
CA MET A 12 -5.56 -13.64 -7.35
C MET A 12 -4.34 -12.97 -6.76
N ASP A 13 -3.25 -13.71 -6.55
CA ASP A 13 -2.01 -13.14 -6.02
C ASP A 13 -1.41 -12.11 -6.99
N GLU A 14 -1.47 -12.38 -8.29
CA GLU A 14 -1.01 -11.43 -9.29
C GLU A 14 -1.84 -10.14 -9.28
N GLN A 15 -3.15 -10.25 -9.14
CA GLN A 15 -4.02 -9.08 -9.04
C GLN A 15 -3.72 -8.27 -7.79
N LYS A 16 -3.53 -8.93 -6.66
CA LYS A 16 -3.16 -8.26 -5.41
C LYS A 16 -1.84 -7.51 -5.57
N ARG A 17 -0.85 -8.15 -6.19
CA ARG A 17 0.44 -7.53 -6.43
C ARG A 17 0.30 -6.29 -7.31
N LYS A 18 -0.48 -6.40 -8.38
CA LYS A 18 -0.71 -5.27 -9.28
C LYS A 18 -1.38 -4.10 -8.57
N GLN A 19 -2.38 -4.39 -7.74
CA GLN A 19 -3.06 -3.36 -6.98
C GLN A 19 -2.10 -2.68 -6.00
N LEU A 20 -1.29 -3.46 -5.31
CA LEU A 20 -0.32 -2.89 -4.38
C LEU A 20 0.69 -2.01 -5.10
N LYS A 21 1.24 -2.46 -6.22
CA LYS A 21 2.19 -1.67 -7.00
C LYS A 21 1.56 -0.37 -7.51
N ALA A 22 0.32 -0.44 -7.99
CA ALA A 22 -0.39 0.73 -8.47
C ALA A 22 -0.57 1.74 -7.32
N MET A 23 -0.96 1.27 -6.16
CA MET A 23 -1.14 2.12 -5.00
C MET A 23 0.18 2.74 -4.54
N LEU A 24 1.25 1.96 -4.50
CA LEU A 24 2.56 2.49 -4.11
C LEU A 24 3.04 3.56 -5.09
N GLY A 25 2.78 3.40 -6.37
CA GLY A 25 3.08 4.43 -7.36
C GLY A 25 2.35 5.74 -7.07
N ILE A 26 1.09 5.65 -6.66
CA ILE A 26 0.33 6.84 -6.26
C ILE A 26 0.93 7.48 -5.01
N CYS A 27 1.29 6.67 -4.00
CA CYS A 27 1.92 7.16 -2.79
C CYS A 27 3.21 7.93 -3.11
N GLN A 28 4.03 7.40 -4.00
CA GLN A 28 5.26 8.07 -4.41
C GLN A 28 4.99 9.40 -5.10
N ARG A 29 3.97 9.47 -5.94
CA ARG A 29 3.58 10.72 -6.58
C ARG A 29 3.06 11.76 -5.59
N LEU A 30 2.52 11.31 -4.46
CA LEU A 30 2.10 12.20 -3.39
C LEU A 30 3.26 12.64 -2.49
N GLY A 31 4.48 12.20 -2.79
CA GLY A 31 5.66 12.58 -2.04
C GLY A 31 5.99 11.65 -0.87
N ALA A 32 5.34 10.51 -0.78
CA ALA A 32 5.64 9.55 0.27
C ALA A 32 6.79 8.64 -0.14
N GLU A 33 7.59 8.23 0.82
CA GLU A 33 8.59 7.19 0.62
C GLU A 33 7.95 5.83 0.84
N THR A 34 8.26 4.87 -0.02
CA THR A 34 7.69 3.53 0.07
C THR A 34 8.78 2.48 0.14
N ARG A 35 8.53 1.43 0.93
CA ARG A 35 9.41 0.27 1.00
C ARG A 35 8.57 -0.99 0.86
N TYR A 36 8.73 -1.66 -0.26
CA TYR A 36 7.99 -2.85 -0.59
C TYR A 36 8.70 -4.10 -0.09
N HIS A 37 7.93 -5.03 0.48
CA HIS A 37 8.42 -6.31 1.01
C HIS A 37 7.75 -7.45 0.25
N PRO A 38 8.28 -7.83 -0.92
CA PRO A 38 7.65 -8.85 -1.75
C PRO A 38 7.68 -10.25 -1.15
N GLU A 39 8.60 -10.48 -0.20
CA GLU A 39 8.75 -11.76 0.47
C GLU A 39 7.65 -12.05 1.50
N HIS A 40 6.88 -11.05 1.87
CA HIS A 40 5.82 -11.25 2.83
C HIS A 40 4.59 -11.88 2.19
N ARG A 41 3.94 -12.76 2.93
CA ARG A 41 2.78 -13.51 2.47
C ARG A 41 1.67 -12.62 1.92
N TYR A 42 1.48 -11.46 2.50
CA TYR A 42 0.40 -10.54 2.14
C TYR A 42 0.89 -9.33 1.36
N PHE A 43 2.02 -9.45 0.71
CA PHE A 43 2.56 -8.33 -0.07
C PHE A 43 2.43 -7.01 0.69
N THR A 44 3.32 -6.79 1.63
CA THR A 44 3.29 -5.61 2.49
C THR A 44 4.24 -4.54 2.01
N ALA A 45 3.92 -3.31 2.36
CA ALA A 45 4.82 -2.18 2.12
C ALA A 45 4.67 -1.18 3.26
N MET A 46 5.79 -0.56 3.62
CA MET A 46 5.77 0.60 4.51
C MET A 46 5.75 1.87 3.68
N VAL A 47 4.93 2.82 4.10
CA VAL A 47 4.80 4.12 3.45
C VAL A 47 5.02 5.20 4.51
N TRP A 48 5.97 6.09 4.26
CA TRP A 48 6.28 7.21 5.15
C TRP A 48 5.89 8.50 4.49
N THR A 49 5.02 9.27 5.16
CA THR A 49 4.64 10.62 4.75
C THR A 49 5.41 11.62 5.59
N GLY A 50 5.76 12.75 4.97
CA GLY A 50 6.50 13.78 5.69
C GLY A 50 7.92 13.36 6.04
N TRP A 51 8.51 12.49 5.23
CA TRP A 51 9.90 12.03 5.42
C TRP A 51 10.87 13.19 5.41
N ASP A 52 10.58 14.20 4.60
CA ASP A 52 11.34 15.44 4.60
C ASP A 52 10.97 16.23 5.86
N THR A 53 11.96 16.57 6.64
CA THR A 53 11.78 17.28 7.90
C THR A 53 11.10 18.65 7.75
N SER A 54 10.99 19.16 6.53
CA SER A 54 10.27 20.40 6.26
C SER A 54 8.76 20.24 6.33
N CYS A 55 8.25 18.99 6.31
CA CYS A 55 6.83 18.71 6.30
C CYS A 55 6.26 18.72 7.72
N GLY A 56 5.26 19.55 7.94
CA GLY A 56 4.56 19.59 9.23
C GLY A 56 3.60 18.43 9.40
N MET A 57 3.13 18.21 10.65
CA MET A 57 2.20 17.14 10.97
C MET A 57 0.90 17.28 10.17
N GLY A 58 0.39 18.51 10.02
CA GLY A 58 -0.84 18.74 9.25
C GLY A 58 -0.71 18.33 7.80
N GLU A 59 0.44 18.60 7.17
CA GLU A 59 0.70 18.20 5.80
C GLU A 59 0.83 16.69 5.68
N ALA A 60 1.52 16.06 6.63
CA ALA A 60 1.66 14.61 6.68
C ALA A 60 0.30 13.93 6.81
N LEU A 61 -0.56 14.43 7.67
CA LEU A 61 -1.91 13.91 7.84
C LEU A 61 -2.74 14.06 6.55
N ALA A 62 -2.61 15.19 5.87
CA ALA A 62 -3.33 15.42 4.62
C ALA A 62 -2.91 14.40 3.55
N VAL A 63 -1.63 14.13 3.42
CA VAL A 63 -1.11 13.12 2.49
C VAL A 63 -1.59 11.72 2.90
N GLN A 64 -1.52 11.41 4.19
CA GLN A 64 -1.96 10.11 4.70
C GLN A 64 -3.44 9.87 4.42
N GLN A 65 -4.28 10.89 4.57
CA GLN A 65 -5.70 10.80 4.24
C GLN A 65 -5.93 10.51 2.76
N LYS A 66 -5.15 11.14 1.88
CA LYS A 66 -5.22 10.85 0.45
C LYS A 66 -4.84 9.40 0.15
N ILE A 67 -3.82 8.89 0.83
CA ILE A 67 -3.40 7.50 0.71
C ILE A 67 -4.53 6.56 1.14
N GLN A 68 -5.18 6.85 2.25
CA GLN A 68 -6.31 6.05 2.74
C GLN A 68 -7.48 6.05 1.76
N ARG A 69 -7.81 7.20 1.19
CA ARG A 69 -8.88 7.30 0.18
C ARG A 69 -8.53 6.50 -1.07
N THR A 70 -7.27 6.54 -1.48
CA THR A 70 -6.81 5.76 -2.62
C THR A 70 -6.93 4.27 -2.34
N ALA A 71 -6.51 3.84 -1.15
CA ALA A 71 -6.61 2.44 -0.74
C ALA A 71 -8.05 1.93 -0.79
N ALA A 72 -9.01 2.78 -0.46
CA ALA A 72 -10.41 2.40 -0.49
C ALA A 72 -10.92 2.04 -1.89
N GLN A 73 -10.20 2.44 -2.93
CA GLN A 73 -10.54 2.11 -4.32
C GLN A 73 -10.01 0.73 -4.73
N TYR A 74 -9.16 0.12 -3.92
CA TYR A 74 -8.54 -1.17 -4.22
C TYR A 74 -9.05 -2.20 -3.21
N PRO A 75 -9.94 -3.12 -3.64
CA PRO A 75 -10.59 -4.05 -2.69
C PRO A 75 -9.63 -4.93 -1.91
N ALA A 76 -8.46 -5.24 -2.49
CA ALA A 76 -7.50 -6.12 -1.84
C ALA A 76 -6.52 -5.38 -0.92
N ILE A 77 -6.60 -4.05 -0.85
CA ILE A 77 -5.61 -3.24 -0.12
C ILE A 77 -6.18 -2.79 1.22
N VAL A 78 -5.36 -2.92 2.24
CA VAL A 78 -5.66 -2.44 3.60
C VAL A 78 -4.54 -1.52 4.04
N CYS A 79 -4.91 -0.41 4.67
CA CYS A 79 -3.96 0.53 5.24
C CYS A 79 -4.11 0.56 6.76
N TYR A 80 -2.99 0.50 7.46
CA TYR A 80 -2.94 0.67 8.90
C TYR A 80 -2.00 1.82 9.24
N CYS A 81 -2.52 2.86 9.84
CA CYS A 81 -1.74 4.05 10.21
C CYS A 81 -1.22 3.93 11.63
N PHE A 82 0.11 3.89 11.79
CA PHE A 82 0.72 3.85 13.11
C PHE A 82 0.74 5.22 13.76
N ASP A 83 1.05 6.23 12.94
CA ASP A 83 1.13 7.62 13.35
C ASP A 83 0.95 8.49 12.10
N PRO A 84 0.97 9.84 12.21
CA PRO A 84 0.77 10.69 11.03
C PRO A 84 1.80 10.49 9.91
N PHE A 85 2.94 9.89 10.21
CA PHE A 85 4.04 9.76 9.27
C PHE A 85 4.24 8.34 8.73
N SER A 86 3.62 7.33 9.35
CA SER A 86 3.89 5.93 9.04
C SER A 86 2.60 5.16 8.77
N THR A 87 2.54 4.50 7.63
CA THR A 87 1.39 3.69 7.23
C THR A 87 1.88 2.33 6.73
N LEU A 88 1.27 1.28 7.23
CA LEU A 88 1.49 -0.07 6.69
C LEU A 88 0.40 -0.33 5.66
N VAL A 89 0.82 -0.67 4.45
CA VAL A 89 -0.09 -1.02 3.34
C VAL A 89 0.12 -2.49 3.03
N TYR A 90 -0.94 -3.25 3.00
CA TYR A 90 -0.83 -4.68 2.72
C TYR A 90 -2.06 -5.21 1.99
N THR A 91 -1.93 -6.41 1.45
CA THR A 91 -3.04 -7.08 0.77
C THR A 91 -3.69 -8.09 1.71
N VAL A 92 -4.97 -8.30 1.51
CA VAL A 92 -5.71 -9.32 2.24
C VAL A 92 -5.94 -10.57 1.40
#